data_6d86d82a123f26c8b1c4ddefcafbea3e
#
_entry.id   6d86d82a123f26c8b1c4ddefcafbea3e
#
_cell.length_a   1.000
_cell.length_b   1.000
_cell.length_c   1.000
_cell.angle_alpha   90.00
_cell.angle_beta   90.00
_cell.angle_gamma   90.00
#
_symmetry.space_group_name_H-M   'P 1'
#
loop_
_entity.id
_entity.type
_entity.pdbx_description
1 polymer ?
#
loop_
_entity_poly.entity_id
_entity_poly.type
_entity_poly.pdbx_seq_one_letter_code
_entity_poly.pdbx_strand_id
1 'polypeptide(L)'
;MTIKKASFDKQRGVVRFDQVNDSASSGSSSSDSAKSGSDSSSSSGTATVSKKKAGSNIGKRIWQQLYSGIIFGLMLGLMSVGMNLVYGTTGLQSFSHGEQVTLGGLMAYVGTQMLHMPVVASAIFAIVIGAITGLIQNEIVWGPLRRRHVGTMQQMIVTIGLSMALQYTFQFFFGGDIKGIVKSVPDSFQLGPITTDMPTLVSALIAICVIVGVTLFLYKTRLGRATRAVSDNAALAAASGINVDQVVRVVWILSCAMAALSGVLLGVYLNGISWNTGATLILLMFAAVTLGGLGTANGALIGSLVIGIVADMSSLVIPNDMRYASALAILIIVLLVRPQGIFGKQQRVG
;
A
#
# COMPACT_ATOMS: atom_id res chain seq x y z
N MET A 1 24.91 27.34 -18.71
CA MET A 1 23.50 27.37 -19.14
C MET A 1 22.82 28.49 -18.38
N THR A 2 22.58 29.63 -19.01
CA THR A 2 22.06 30.84 -18.32
C THR A 2 20.58 30.99 -18.68
N ILE A 3 19.71 30.91 -17.67
CA ILE A 3 18.27 31.10 -17.85
C ILE A 3 18.01 32.61 -17.87
N LYS A 4 17.57 33.13 -19.02
CA LYS A 4 17.33 34.57 -19.18
C LYS A 4 15.92 35.04 -18.80
N LYS A 5 14.92 34.20 -18.77
CA LYS A 5 13.56 34.58 -18.38
C LYS A 5 12.73 33.35 -17.96
N ALA A 6 12.08 33.44 -16.82
CA ALA A 6 11.05 32.51 -16.40
C ALA A 6 9.72 33.25 -16.31
N SER A 7 8.67 32.73 -16.94
CA SER A 7 7.31 33.29 -16.82
C SER A 7 6.39 32.26 -16.17
N PHE A 8 5.59 32.71 -15.22
CA PHE A 8 4.60 31.87 -14.51
C PHE A 8 3.21 32.11 -15.07
N ASP A 9 2.62 31.10 -15.65
CA ASP A 9 1.21 31.14 -16.09
C ASP A 9 0.30 30.75 -14.92
N LYS A 10 -0.36 31.75 -14.35
CA LYS A 10 -1.22 31.64 -13.17
C LYS A 10 -2.50 30.82 -13.41
N GLN A 11 -2.89 30.59 -14.67
CA GLN A 11 -4.09 29.82 -15.01
C GLN A 11 -3.82 28.30 -15.15
N ARG A 12 -2.60 27.90 -15.42
CA ARG A 12 -2.22 26.49 -15.63
C ARG A 12 -1.24 25.94 -14.61
N GLY A 13 -0.71 26.75 -13.70
CA GLY A 13 0.24 26.33 -12.67
C GLY A 13 1.59 25.80 -13.22
N VAL A 14 1.97 26.19 -14.45
CA VAL A 14 3.17 25.69 -15.12
C VAL A 14 4.19 26.81 -15.30
N VAL A 15 5.45 26.53 -14.93
CA VAL A 15 6.59 27.40 -15.19
C VAL A 15 7.19 27.01 -16.54
N ARG A 16 7.20 27.94 -17.50
CA ARG A 16 7.89 27.76 -18.79
C ARG A 16 9.27 28.38 -18.71
N PHE A 17 10.25 27.60 -19.15
CA PHE A 17 11.63 28.05 -19.35
C PHE A 17 11.92 28.14 -20.84
N ASP A 18 12.18 29.36 -21.36
CA ASP A 18 12.56 29.54 -22.74
C ASP A 18 14.06 29.30 -22.88
N GLN A 19 14.43 28.29 -23.65
CA GLN A 19 15.81 28.09 -24.09
C GLN A 19 16.10 28.94 -25.33
N VAL A 20 17.05 29.84 -25.23
CA VAL A 20 17.58 30.54 -26.38
C VAL A 20 18.66 29.67 -27.04
N ASN A 21 18.36 29.15 -28.20
CA ASN A 21 19.39 28.59 -29.10
C ASN A 21 20.06 29.80 -29.82
N ASP A 22 21.29 30.08 -29.48
CA ASP A 22 22.15 30.98 -30.26
C ASP A 22 22.58 30.19 -31.54
N SER A 23 21.88 30.43 -32.62
CA SER A 23 22.43 30.19 -33.97
C SER A 23 22.28 31.49 -34.76
N ALA A 24 23.42 32.17 -34.92
CA ALA A 24 23.59 33.29 -35.76
C ALA A 24 23.51 32.96 -37.25
N SER A 25 22.70 33.63 -38.05
CA SER A 25 23.08 34.06 -39.40
C SER A 25 22.15 35.14 -39.92
N SER A 26 22.74 36.24 -40.20
CA SER A 26 22.58 37.30 -41.19
C SER A 26 21.40 37.26 -42.19
N GLY A 27 20.75 38.41 -42.33
CA GLY A 27 20.33 38.85 -43.66
C GLY A 27 18.95 39.56 -43.74
N SER A 28 18.99 40.89 -43.80
CA SER A 28 18.26 41.87 -44.65
C SER A 28 16.71 41.94 -44.63
N SER A 29 16.24 43.08 -44.13
CA SER A 29 15.45 44.14 -44.78
C SER A 29 14.10 43.82 -45.41
N SER A 30 13.14 44.55 -44.97
CA SER A 30 12.23 45.55 -45.57
C SER A 30 10.75 45.39 -45.12
N SER A 31 10.29 46.39 -44.47
CA SER A 31 9.21 47.35 -44.79
C SER A 31 7.82 46.81 -45.13
N ASP A 32 6.85 47.18 -44.45
CA ASP A 32 5.76 48.13 -44.62
C ASP A 32 4.35 47.66 -44.19
N SER A 33 3.73 48.56 -43.46
CA SER A 33 2.37 49.11 -43.56
C SER A 33 1.14 48.31 -43.10
N ALA A 34 0.62 48.75 -41.98
CA ALA A 34 -0.73 49.29 -41.68
C ALA A 34 -1.99 48.66 -42.36
N LYS A 35 -2.95 48.23 -41.55
CA LYS A 35 -4.25 48.90 -41.39
C LYS A 35 -5.22 48.21 -40.46
N SER A 36 -5.73 48.97 -39.57
CA SER A 36 -7.00 49.05 -38.86
C SER A 36 -8.17 48.22 -39.40
N GLY A 37 -8.92 47.67 -38.42
CA GLY A 37 -10.28 47.17 -38.62
C GLY A 37 -10.91 46.72 -37.31
N SER A 38 -11.60 47.66 -36.66
CA SER A 38 -12.58 47.39 -35.59
C SER A 38 -13.73 46.59 -36.13
N ASP A 39 -14.20 45.54 -35.38
CA ASP A 39 -15.62 45.37 -35.22
C ASP A 39 -15.95 44.56 -33.97
N SER A 40 -16.72 45.19 -33.14
CA SER A 40 -17.43 44.71 -32.00
C SER A 40 -18.63 43.87 -32.43
N SER A 41 -18.79 42.67 -31.92
CA SER A 41 -20.13 42.06 -31.81
C SER A 41 -20.22 41.20 -30.51
N SER A 42 -20.92 41.80 -29.58
CA SER A 42 -21.51 41.13 -28.43
C SER A 42 -22.47 40.00 -28.87
N SER A 43 -22.26 38.80 -28.38
CA SER A 43 -23.33 37.81 -28.28
C SER A 43 -23.35 37.21 -26.87
N SER A 44 -24.33 37.68 -26.12
CA SER A 44 -24.84 37.06 -24.92
C SER A 44 -25.37 35.64 -25.25
N GLY A 45 -24.59 34.62 -24.93
CA GLY A 45 -24.96 33.22 -25.00
C GLY A 45 -25.18 32.65 -23.60
N THR A 46 -26.42 32.49 -23.27
CA THR A 46 -27.05 31.99 -22.06
C THR A 46 -26.35 30.77 -21.43
N ALA A 47 -25.90 30.94 -20.21
CA ALA A 47 -25.31 29.89 -19.35
C ALA A 47 -26.43 28.99 -18.79
N THR A 48 -26.88 27.98 -19.53
CA THR A 48 -27.88 27.00 -19.05
C THR A 48 -27.58 25.54 -19.38
N VAL A 49 -26.31 25.13 -19.55
CA VAL A 49 -25.94 23.73 -19.85
C VAL A 49 -24.86 23.20 -18.92
N SER A 50 -24.85 23.52 -17.65
CA SER A 50 -23.80 22.97 -16.75
C SER A 50 -24.29 22.13 -15.58
N LYS A 51 -25.56 22.12 -15.23
CA LYS A 51 -26.05 21.36 -14.06
C LYS A 51 -26.35 19.87 -14.32
N LYS A 52 -26.62 19.44 -15.52
CA LYS A 52 -26.96 18.04 -15.81
C LYS A 52 -25.73 17.14 -16.02
N LYS A 53 -24.59 17.68 -16.42
CA LYS A 53 -23.31 16.93 -16.51
C LYS A 53 -22.59 16.75 -15.18
N ALA A 54 -22.78 17.64 -14.21
CA ALA A 54 -22.13 17.54 -12.90
C ALA A 54 -22.66 16.37 -12.06
N GLY A 55 -23.95 16.11 -12.08
CA GLY A 55 -24.55 14.98 -11.31
C GLY A 55 -24.16 13.59 -11.85
N SER A 56 -24.05 13.45 -13.18
CA SER A 56 -23.59 12.21 -13.83
C SER A 56 -22.11 11.91 -13.55
N ASN A 57 -21.28 12.94 -13.40
CA ASN A 57 -19.85 12.77 -13.11
C ASN A 57 -19.58 12.43 -11.64
N ILE A 58 -20.40 12.93 -10.71
CA ILE A 58 -20.25 12.60 -9.26
C ILE A 58 -20.56 11.13 -9.02
N GLY A 59 -21.65 10.61 -9.58
CA GLY A 59 -21.99 9.19 -9.48
C GLY A 59 -20.87 8.27 -10.01
N LYS A 60 -20.30 8.58 -11.18
CA LYS A 60 -19.18 7.81 -11.73
C LYS A 60 -17.93 7.88 -10.84
N ARG A 61 -17.64 9.04 -10.26
CA ARG A 61 -16.50 9.21 -9.33
C ARG A 61 -16.69 8.40 -8.05
N ILE A 62 -17.90 8.36 -7.49
CA ILE A 62 -18.20 7.55 -6.30
C ILE A 62 -17.97 6.07 -6.59
N TRP A 63 -18.48 5.55 -7.71
CA TRP A 63 -18.28 4.16 -8.11
C TRP A 63 -16.81 3.83 -8.35
N GLN A 64 -16.07 4.74 -8.99
CA GLN A 64 -14.65 4.58 -9.21
C GLN A 64 -13.86 4.54 -7.90
N GLN A 65 -14.15 5.43 -6.94
CA GLN A 65 -13.48 5.46 -5.65
C GLN A 65 -13.84 4.25 -4.77
N LEU A 66 -15.08 3.80 -4.83
CA LEU A 66 -15.49 2.58 -4.13
C LEU A 66 -14.73 1.35 -4.66
N TYR A 67 -14.64 1.22 -5.98
CA TYR A 67 -13.87 0.16 -6.62
C TYR A 67 -12.39 0.22 -6.26
N SER A 68 -11.77 1.39 -6.37
CA SER A 68 -10.38 1.63 -5.99
C SER A 68 -10.14 1.28 -4.51
N GLY A 69 -11.03 1.72 -3.62
CA GLY A 69 -10.97 1.44 -2.19
C GLY A 69 -11.09 -0.04 -1.85
N ILE A 70 -11.91 -0.80 -2.58
CA ILE A 70 -11.99 -2.27 -2.41
C ILE A 70 -10.67 -2.93 -2.84
N ILE A 71 -10.10 -2.55 -3.99
CA ILE A 71 -8.84 -3.11 -4.47
C ILE A 71 -7.69 -2.78 -3.51
N PHE A 72 -7.56 -1.51 -3.12
CA PHE A 72 -6.57 -1.10 -2.14
C PHE A 72 -6.78 -1.81 -0.80
N GLY A 73 -8.04 -1.93 -0.34
CA GLY A 73 -8.42 -2.66 0.87
C GLY A 73 -8.06 -4.15 0.84
N LEU A 74 -8.16 -4.82 -0.32
CA LEU A 74 -7.73 -6.21 -0.49
C LEU A 74 -6.20 -6.35 -0.37
N MET A 75 -5.44 -5.44 -0.98
CA MET A 75 -3.97 -5.44 -0.87
C MET A 75 -3.53 -5.11 0.56
N LEU A 76 -4.16 -4.10 1.18
CA LEU A 76 -3.97 -3.79 2.59
C LEU A 76 -4.36 -4.99 3.48
N GLY A 77 -5.40 -5.74 3.11
CA GLY A 77 -5.86 -6.95 3.81
C GLY A 77 -4.81 -8.04 3.82
N LEU A 78 -4.18 -8.28 2.68
CA LEU A 78 -3.17 -9.32 2.55
C LEU A 78 -1.98 -9.07 3.50
N MET A 79 -1.45 -7.83 3.53
CA MET A 79 -0.36 -7.46 4.45
C MET A 79 -0.81 -7.39 5.91
N SER A 80 -2.04 -6.92 6.18
CA SER A 80 -2.59 -6.80 7.53
C SER A 80 -2.90 -8.17 8.15
N VAL A 81 -3.43 -9.13 7.37
CA VAL A 81 -3.63 -10.52 7.84
C VAL A 81 -2.29 -11.13 8.21
N GLY A 82 -1.24 -10.95 7.39
CA GLY A 82 0.11 -11.39 7.72
C GLY A 82 0.59 -10.82 9.06
N MET A 83 0.51 -9.51 9.24
CA MET A 83 0.89 -8.84 10.48
C MET A 83 0.09 -9.34 11.68
N ASN A 84 -1.21 -9.54 11.50
CA ASN A 84 -2.09 -10.02 12.57
C ASN A 84 -1.82 -11.47 13.00
N LEU A 85 -1.33 -12.33 12.10
CA LEU A 85 -0.87 -13.68 12.43
C LEU A 85 0.37 -13.65 13.32
N VAL A 86 1.33 -12.76 13.03
CA VAL A 86 2.50 -12.57 13.89
C VAL A 86 2.06 -12.05 15.25
N TYR A 87 1.22 -11.02 15.30
CA TYR A 87 0.69 -10.50 16.55
C TYR A 87 -0.04 -11.56 17.38
N GLY A 88 -0.93 -12.33 16.76
CA GLY A 88 -1.70 -13.37 17.45
C GLY A 88 -0.82 -14.42 18.12
N THR A 89 0.31 -14.78 17.52
CA THR A 89 1.20 -15.83 18.05
C THR A 89 2.30 -15.34 18.97
N THR A 90 2.70 -14.06 18.85
CA THR A 90 3.84 -13.50 19.61
C THR A 90 3.46 -12.36 20.54
N GLY A 91 2.28 -11.76 20.39
CA GLY A 91 1.88 -10.53 21.06
C GLY A 91 2.64 -9.29 20.59
N LEU A 92 3.49 -9.41 19.56
CA LEU A 92 4.36 -8.36 19.08
C LEU A 92 3.75 -7.61 17.89
N GLN A 93 3.54 -6.31 18.02
CA GLN A 93 3.26 -5.41 16.89
C GLN A 93 4.58 -4.98 16.25
N SER A 94 4.90 -5.55 15.09
CA SER A 94 6.17 -5.30 14.43
C SER A 94 6.08 -4.16 13.42
N PHE A 95 6.77 -3.05 13.68
CA PHE A 95 6.93 -1.95 12.73
C PHE A 95 7.75 -2.36 11.50
N SER A 96 8.70 -3.28 11.65
CA SER A 96 9.50 -3.77 10.52
C SER A 96 8.71 -4.59 9.50
N HIS A 97 7.43 -4.93 9.80
CA HIS A 97 6.56 -5.65 8.87
C HIS A 97 6.20 -4.82 7.64
N GLY A 98 6.08 -3.49 7.78
CA GLY A 98 5.89 -2.59 6.63
C GLY A 98 7.05 -2.67 5.64
N GLU A 99 8.28 -2.82 6.13
CA GLU A 99 9.46 -2.92 5.27
C GLU A 99 9.52 -4.24 4.49
N GLN A 100 8.82 -5.29 4.94
CA GLN A 100 8.65 -6.52 4.14
C GLN A 100 7.78 -6.28 2.90
N VAL A 101 6.81 -5.36 2.99
CA VAL A 101 6.01 -4.92 1.84
C VAL A 101 6.88 -4.17 0.83
N THR A 102 7.68 -3.19 1.31
CA THR A 102 8.65 -2.48 0.47
C THR A 102 9.64 -3.45 -0.19
N LEU A 103 10.20 -4.38 0.58
CA LEU A 103 11.12 -5.40 0.07
C LEU A 103 10.48 -6.21 -1.06
N GLY A 104 9.24 -6.66 -0.88
CA GLY A 104 8.52 -7.44 -1.89
C GLY A 104 8.41 -6.68 -3.22
N GLY A 105 7.97 -5.42 -3.18
CA GLY A 105 7.87 -4.59 -4.37
C GLY A 105 9.22 -4.27 -5.01
N LEU A 106 10.26 -3.98 -4.21
CA LEU A 106 11.61 -3.75 -4.73
C LEU A 106 12.23 -5.01 -5.34
N MET A 107 12.00 -6.19 -4.75
CA MET A 107 12.47 -7.45 -5.33
C MET A 107 11.71 -7.81 -6.62
N ALA A 108 10.43 -7.46 -6.74
CA ALA A 108 9.72 -7.57 -8.00
C ALA A 108 10.29 -6.63 -9.07
N TYR A 109 10.65 -5.40 -8.69
CA TYR A 109 11.38 -4.49 -9.59
C TYR A 109 12.72 -5.07 -10.04
N VAL A 110 13.52 -5.61 -9.12
CA VAL A 110 14.79 -6.30 -9.48
C VAL A 110 14.53 -7.45 -10.45
N GLY A 111 13.54 -8.28 -10.19
CA GLY A 111 13.16 -9.39 -11.07
C GLY A 111 12.78 -8.93 -12.47
N THR A 112 11.93 -7.91 -12.60
CA THR A 112 11.42 -7.45 -13.89
C THR A 112 12.40 -6.58 -14.66
N GLN A 113 13.12 -5.67 -14.00
CA GLN A 113 13.94 -4.66 -14.67
C GLN A 113 15.43 -5.03 -14.75
N MET A 114 15.97 -5.71 -13.73
CA MET A 114 17.37 -6.11 -13.70
C MET A 114 17.59 -7.53 -14.25
N LEU A 115 16.75 -8.49 -13.84
CA LEU A 115 16.85 -9.89 -14.26
C LEU A 115 16.02 -10.19 -15.51
N HIS A 116 15.24 -9.21 -16.02
CA HIS A 116 14.38 -9.33 -17.20
C HIS A 116 13.41 -10.53 -17.17
N MET A 117 12.97 -10.90 -15.95
CA MET A 117 12.03 -12.00 -15.75
C MET A 117 10.59 -11.53 -16.07
N PRO A 118 9.71 -12.43 -16.50
CA PRO A 118 8.28 -12.12 -16.59
C PRO A 118 7.72 -11.74 -15.21
N VAL A 119 6.71 -10.87 -15.18
CA VAL A 119 6.12 -10.33 -13.94
C VAL A 119 5.72 -11.43 -12.94
N VAL A 120 5.16 -12.54 -13.42
CA VAL A 120 4.76 -13.67 -12.58
C VAL A 120 5.98 -14.33 -11.91
N ALA A 121 7.06 -14.57 -12.65
CA ALA A 121 8.29 -15.14 -12.09
C ALA A 121 8.94 -14.18 -11.09
N SER A 122 8.92 -12.87 -11.39
CA SER A 122 9.40 -11.83 -10.47
C SER A 122 8.57 -11.76 -9.18
N ALA A 123 7.26 -11.97 -9.27
CA ALA A 123 6.39 -12.07 -8.09
C ALA A 123 6.76 -13.28 -7.21
N ILE A 124 6.96 -14.45 -7.81
CA ILE A 124 7.39 -15.65 -7.09
C ILE A 124 8.76 -15.43 -6.44
N PHE A 125 9.70 -14.83 -7.18
CA PHE A 125 11.01 -14.46 -6.65
C PHE A 125 10.90 -13.55 -5.43
N ALA A 126 10.07 -12.49 -5.51
CA ALA A 126 9.84 -11.57 -4.40
C ALA A 126 9.22 -12.25 -3.18
N ILE A 127 8.26 -13.18 -3.38
CA ILE A 127 7.64 -13.96 -2.30
C ILE A 127 8.68 -14.85 -1.62
N VAL A 128 9.53 -15.53 -2.38
CA VAL A 128 10.59 -16.40 -1.83
C VAL A 128 11.58 -15.59 -1.01
N ILE A 129 12.04 -14.45 -1.52
CA ILE A 129 12.93 -13.54 -0.76
C ILE A 129 12.23 -13.02 0.50
N GLY A 130 10.95 -12.64 0.43
CA GLY A 130 10.16 -12.24 1.58
C GLY A 130 10.04 -13.35 2.64
N ALA A 131 9.81 -14.59 2.22
CA ALA A 131 9.78 -15.75 3.10
C ALA A 131 11.14 -15.99 3.80
N ILE A 132 12.22 -15.91 3.04
CA ILE A 132 13.60 -16.07 3.56
C ILE A 132 13.93 -14.97 4.56
N THR A 133 13.61 -13.71 4.25
CA THR A 133 13.86 -12.59 5.18
C THR A 133 13.00 -12.70 6.44
N GLY A 134 11.77 -13.22 6.35
CA GLY A 134 10.94 -13.55 7.51
C GLY A 134 11.59 -14.63 8.40
N LEU A 135 12.14 -15.67 7.80
CA LEU A 135 12.90 -16.70 8.52
C LEU A 135 14.14 -16.10 9.18
N ILE A 136 14.92 -15.33 8.45
CA ILE A 136 16.16 -14.66 8.96
C ILE A 136 15.81 -13.75 10.14
N GLN A 137 14.79 -12.91 10.02
CA GLN A 137 14.36 -12.03 11.11
C GLN A 137 13.93 -12.84 12.35
N ASN A 138 13.18 -13.95 12.14
CA ASN A 138 12.78 -14.79 13.26
C ASN A 138 14.00 -15.42 13.97
N GLU A 139 14.95 -15.98 13.24
CA GLU A 139 16.08 -16.69 13.82
C GLU A 139 17.13 -15.75 14.44
N ILE A 140 17.42 -14.62 13.79
CA ILE A 140 18.50 -13.72 14.21
C ILE A 140 18.01 -12.70 15.24
N VAL A 141 16.78 -12.18 15.08
CA VAL A 141 16.28 -11.08 15.92
C VAL A 141 15.31 -11.60 16.97
N TRP A 142 14.19 -12.17 16.55
CA TRP A 142 13.08 -12.48 17.46
C TRP A 142 13.30 -13.73 18.31
N GLY A 143 13.93 -14.77 17.77
CA GLY A 143 14.26 -16.00 18.49
C GLY A 143 15.14 -15.74 19.72
N PRO A 144 16.30 -15.09 19.58
CA PRO A 144 17.16 -14.73 20.71
C PRO A 144 16.47 -13.82 21.74
N LEU A 145 15.65 -12.84 21.29
CA LEU A 145 14.95 -11.94 22.21
C LEU A 145 13.91 -12.69 23.05
N ARG A 146 13.15 -13.60 22.41
CA ARG A 146 12.18 -14.46 23.14
C ARG A 146 12.88 -15.37 24.15
N ARG A 147 13.97 -16.01 23.75
CA ARG A 147 14.75 -16.90 24.65
C ARG A 147 15.35 -16.16 25.85
N ARG A 148 15.66 -14.88 25.69
CA ARG A 148 16.15 -14.01 26.77
C ARG A 148 15.01 -13.39 27.60
N HIS A 149 13.76 -13.76 27.34
CA HIS A 149 12.56 -13.22 28.00
C HIS A 149 12.50 -11.67 28.01
N VAL A 150 12.98 -11.06 26.93
CA VAL A 150 12.92 -9.59 26.75
C VAL A 150 11.45 -9.14 26.72
N GLY A 151 11.11 -8.09 27.48
CA GLY A 151 9.74 -7.58 27.56
C GLY A 151 9.20 -7.10 26.21
N THR A 152 7.90 -7.21 26.00
CA THR A 152 7.23 -6.86 24.73
C THR A 152 7.50 -5.40 24.32
N MET A 153 7.54 -4.47 25.29
CA MET A 153 7.84 -3.06 25.02
C MET A 153 9.26 -2.88 24.45
N GLN A 154 10.25 -3.57 25.00
CA GLN A 154 11.63 -3.54 24.50
C GLN A 154 11.73 -4.15 23.11
N GLN A 155 11.00 -5.25 22.84
CA GLN A 155 10.93 -5.84 21.52
C GLN A 155 10.29 -4.86 20.49
N MET A 156 9.26 -4.09 20.88
CA MET A 156 8.68 -3.05 20.01
C MET A 156 9.69 -1.98 19.64
N ILE A 157 10.56 -1.54 20.57
CA ILE A 157 11.63 -0.58 20.26
C ILE A 157 12.61 -1.17 19.23
N VAL A 158 12.95 -2.46 19.37
CA VAL A 158 13.79 -3.16 18.38
C VAL A 158 13.11 -3.19 17.00
N THR A 159 11.78 -3.37 16.93
CA THR A 159 11.07 -3.34 15.62
C THR A 159 11.18 -1.99 14.93
N ILE A 160 11.12 -0.89 15.66
CA ILE A 160 11.27 0.47 15.13
C ILE A 160 12.70 0.66 14.60
N GLY A 161 13.70 0.30 15.39
CA GLY A 161 15.10 0.37 14.95
C GLY A 161 15.38 -0.48 13.71
N LEU A 162 14.83 -1.70 13.67
CA LEU A 162 14.96 -2.59 12.51
C LEU A 162 14.22 -2.03 11.27
N SER A 163 13.03 -1.44 11.44
CA SER A 163 12.32 -0.77 10.35
C SER A 163 13.15 0.35 9.73
N MET A 164 13.69 1.24 10.57
CA MET A 164 14.55 2.32 10.10
C MET A 164 15.81 1.80 9.39
N ALA A 165 16.47 0.78 9.96
CA ALA A 165 17.65 0.19 9.35
C ALA A 165 17.35 -0.40 7.96
N LEU A 166 16.24 -1.13 7.80
CA LEU A 166 15.81 -1.69 6.52
C LEU A 166 15.44 -0.58 5.54
N GLN A 167 14.67 0.41 5.97
CA GLN A 167 14.23 1.52 5.15
C GLN A 167 15.41 2.30 4.54
N TYR A 168 16.40 2.68 5.36
CA TYR A 168 17.59 3.36 4.85
C TYR A 168 18.51 2.46 4.05
N THR A 169 18.53 1.16 4.32
CA THR A 169 19.21 0.16 3.48
C THR A 169 18.58 0.13 2.09
N PHE A 170 17.25 0.12 1.98
CA PHE A 170 16.56 0.18 0.68
C PHE A 170 16.86 1.50 -0.04
N GLN A 171 16.85 2.63 0.67
CA GLN A 171 17.19 3.92 0.09
C GLN A 171 18.63 3.95 -0.44
N PHE A 172 19.58 3.35 0.27
CA PHE A 172 20.97 3.30 -0.14
C PHE A 172 21.16 2.49 -1.44
N PHE A 173 20.51 1.32 -1.56
CA PHE A 173 20.67 0.46 -2.74
C PHE A 173 19.81 0.88 -3.93
N PHE A 174 18.61 1.37 -3.71
CA PHE A 174 17.63 1.68 -4.77
C PHE A 174 17.48 3.18 -5.03
N GLY A 175 18.00 4.03 -4.16
CA GLY A 175 17.85 5.48 -4.27
C GLY A 175 16.49 5.98 -3.80
N GLY A 176 16.23 7.31 -4.04
CA GLY A 176 15.01 7.99 -3.59
C GLY A 176 13.85 7.94 -4.60
N ASP A 177 14.08 7.48 -5.82
CA ASP A 177 13.10 7.52 -6.90
C ASP A 177 12.06 6.39 -6.77
N ILE A 178 10.87 6.63 -7.36
CA ILE A 178 9.85 5.60 -7.52
C ILE A 178 10.30 4.60 -8.59
N LYS A 179 10.32 3.32 -8.25
CA LYS A 179 10.73 2.23 -9.16
C LYS A 179 9.51 1.52 -9.73
N GLY A 180 9.29 1.66 -11.06
CA GLY A 180 8.20 1.00 -11.77
C GLY A 180 8.46 -0.49 -11.97
N ILE A 181 7.51 -1.34 -11.58
CA ILE A 181 7.61 -2.80 -11.77
C ILE A 181 7.33 -3.16 -13.24
N VAL A 182 6.35 -2.49 -13.87
CA VAL A 182 5.95 -2.73 -15.26
C VAL A 182 6.48 -1.62 -16.16
N LYS A 183 7.04 -1.98 -17.31
CA LYS A 183 7.65 -1.02 -18.27
C LYS A 183 6.63 -0.18 -19.04
N SER A 184 5.45 -0.72 -19.28
CA SER A 184 4.39 -0.05 -20.05
C SER A 184 3.20 0.27 -19.16
N VAL A 185 2.64 1.45 -19.37
CA VAL A 185 1.32 1.76 -18.78
C VAL A 185 0.30 0.86 -19.47
N PRO A 186 -0.41 0.00 -18.74
CA PRO A 186 -1.38 -0.89 -19.33
C PRO A 186 -2.57 -0.12 -19.89
N ASP A 187 -3.14 -0.63 -20.99
CA ASP A 187 -4.34 -0.07 -21.57
C ASP A 187 -5.49 -0.18 -20.58
N SER A 188 -6.10 0.97 -20.28
CA SER A 188 -7.28 1.03 -19.43
C SER A 188 -8.55 0.79 -20.27
N PHE A 189 -9.43 -0.06 -19.79
CA PHE A 189 -10.74 -0.29 -20.38
C PHE A 189 -11.86 0.11 -19.41
N GLN A 190 -13.01 0.46 -19.98
CA GLN A 190 -14.18 0.87 -19.20
C GLN A 190 -15.11 -0.30 -18.97
N LEU A 191 -15.34 -0.64 -17.70
CA LEU A 191 -16.34 -1.61 -17.28
C LEU A 191 -17.56 -0.87 -16.70
N GLY A 192 -18.44 -0.38 -17.58
CA GLY A 192 -19.58 0.46 -17.18
C GLY A 192 -19.13 1.83 -16.64
N PRO A 193 -19.43 2.19 -15.37
CA PRO A 193 -19.02 3.46 -14.79
C PRO A 193 -17.56 3.48 -14.28
N ILE A 194 -16.88 2.31 -14.29
CA ILE A 194 -15.56 2.11 -13.69
C ILE A 194 -14.52 1.99 -14.80
N THR A 195 -13.39 2.70 -14.65
CA THR A 195 -12.20 2.54 -15.50
C THR A 195 -11.19 1.68 -14.74
N THR A 196 -10.72 0.60 -15.36
CA THR A 196 -9.75 -0.33 -14.77
C THR A 196 -8.78 -0.82 -15.83
N ASP A 197 -7.72 -1.49 -15.41
CA ASP A 197 -6.70 -2.12 -16.24
C ASP A 197 -6.58 -3.61 -15.88
N MET A 198 -6.12 -4.42 -16.84
CA MET A 198 -5.96 -5.87 -16.65
C MET A 198 -5.04 -6.24 -15.47
N PRO A 199 -3.88 -5.60 -15.28
CA PRO A 199 -3.00 -5.90 -14.14
C PRO A 199 -3.67 -5.69 -12.79
N THR A 200 -4.49 -4.65 -12.65
CA THR A 200 -5.25 -4.37 -11.42
C THR A 200 -6.26 -5.46 -11.11
N LEU A 201 -7.02 -5.93 -12.11
CA LEU A 201 -7.98 -7.04 -11.94
C LEU A 201 -7.28 -8.35 -11.56
N VAL A 202 -6.19 -8.68 -12.24
CA VAL A 202 -5.40 -9.87 -11.94
C VAL A 202 -4.82 -9.79 -10.53
N SER A 203 -4.32 -8.61 -10.13
CA SER A 203 -3.80 -8.38 -8.77
C SER A 203 -4.88 -8.57 -7.70
N ALA A 204 -6.09 -8.06 -7.94
CA ALA A 204 -7.23 -8.25 -7.03
C ALA A 204 -7.63 -9.73 -6.92
N LEU A 205 -7.67 -10.45 -8.05
CA LEU A 205 -7.98 -11.88 -8.07
C LEU A 205 -6.94 -12.69 -7.29
N ILE A 206 -5.65 -12.42 -7.50
CA ILE A 206 -4.55 -13.05 -6.76
C ILE A 206 -4.69 -12.77 -5.26
N ALA A 207 -4.96 -11.51 -4.87
CA ALA A 207 -5.14 -11.15 -3.46
C ALA A 207 -6.29 -11.94 -2.82
N ILE A 208 -7.44 -12.03 -3.50
CA ILE A 208 -8.60 -12.82 -3.03
C ILE A 208 -8.22 -14.31 -2.89
N CYS A 209 -7.60 -14.90 -3.93
CA CYS A 209 -7.20 -16.30 -3.90
C CYS A 209 -6.24 -16.62 -2.75
N VAL A 210 -5.27 -15.72 -2.49
CA VAL A 210 -4.30 -15.93 -1.40
C VAL A 210 -4.96 -15.74 -0.04
N ILE A 211 -5.82 -14.75 0.14
CA ILE A 211 -6.56 -14.54 1.39
C ILE A 211 -7.45 -15.77 1.70
N VAL A 212 -8.18 -16.27 0.71
CA VAL A 212 -8.98 -17.49 0.85
C VAL A 212 -8.08 -18.68 1.16
N GLY A 213 -6.96 -18.83 0.45
CA GLY A 213 -5.97 -19.88 0.68
C GLY A 213 -5.42 -19.88 2.11
N VAL A 214 -5.04 -18.71 2.62
CA VAL A 214 -4.55 -18.57 4.00
C VAL A 214 -5.66 -18.85 5.02
N THR A 215 -6.87 -18.40 4.76
CA THR A 215 -8.03 -18.70 5.61
C THR A 215 -8.28 -20.21 5.66
N LEU A 216 -8.29 -20.88 4.51
CA LEU A 216 -8.41 -22.35 4.44
C LEU A 216 -7.24 -23.05 5.12
N PHE A 217 -6.01 -22.56 4.97
CA PHE A 217 -4.84 -23.07 5.67
C PHE A 217 -5.03 -23.01 7.18
N LEU A 218 -5.48 -21.89 7.73
CA LEU A 218 -5.71 -21.71 9.16
C LEU A 218 -6.83 -22.61 9.69
N TYR A 219 -7.89 -22.87 8.92
CA TYR A 219 -9.02 -23.68 9.39
C TYR A 219 -8.87 -25.16 9.11
N LYS A 220 -8.27 -25.56 7.99
CA LYS A 220 -8.23 -26.95 7.53
C LYS A 220 -6.95 -27.70 7.91
N THR A 221 -5.79 -27.02 8.05
CA THR A 221 -4.50 -27.72 8.27
C THR A 221 -4.17 -27.94 9.74
N ARG A 222 -3.28 -28.90 10.01
CA ARG A 222 -2.75 -29.17 11.36
C ARG A 222 -1.97 -27.97 11.91
N LEU A 223 -1.13 -27.35 11.07
CA LEU A 223 -0.38 -26.15 11.43
C LEU A 223 -1.30 -24.94 11.71
N GLY A 224 -2.36 -24.76 10.93
CA GLY A 224 -3.33 -23.70 11.17
C GLY A 224 -4.07 -23.87 12.50
N ARG A 225 -4.43 -25.11 12.87
CA ARG A 225 -5.01 -25.39 14.20
C ARG A 225 -4.02 -25.13 15.33
N ALA A 226 -2.74 -25.53 15.16
CA ALA A 226 -1.68 -25.24 16.11
C ALA A 226 -1.45 -23.71 16.25
N THR A 227 -1.44 -22.98 15.15
CA THR A 227 -1.32 -21.50 15.15
C THR A 227 -2.43 -20.84 15.97
N ARG A 228 -3.68 -21.27 15.81
CA ARG A 228 -4.79 -20.75 16.61
C ARG A 228 -4.69 -21.13 18.09
N ALA A 229 -4.29 -22.37 18.40
CA ALA A 229 -4.07 -22.80 19.78
C ALA A 229 -2.98 -21.97 20.46
N VAL A 230 -1.87 -21.68 19.76
CA VAL A 230 -0.79 -20.82 20.25
C VAL A 230 -1.28 -19.37 20.42
N SER A 231 -2.08 -18.87 19.48
CA SER A 231 -2.67 -17.52 19.56
C SER A 231 -3.67 -17.36 20.73
N ASP A 232 -4.44 -18.40 21.04
CA ASP A 232 -5.38 -18.37 22.17
C ASP A 232 -4.64 -18.47 23.51
N ASN A 233 -3.69 -19.40 23.67
CA ASN A 233 -2.84 -19.53 24.85
C ASN A 233 -1.58 -20.36 24.55
N ALA A 234 -0.45 -19.67 24.40
CA ALA A 234 0.83 -20.29 24.06
C ALA A 234 1.34 -21.27 25.16
N ALA A 235 1.08 -20.97 26.44
CA ALA A 235 1.52 -21.84 27.56
C ALA A 235 0.71 -23.14 27.57
N LEU A 236 -0.61 -23.07 27.38
CA LEU A 236 -1.47 -24.25 27.30
C LEU A 236 -1.17 -25.09 26.05
N ALA A 237 -0.89 -24.44 24.92
CA ALA A 237 -0.48 -25.12 23.69
C ALA A 237 0.82 -25.89 23.88
N ALA A 238 1.81 -25.29 24.54
CA ALA A 238 3.07 -25.96 24.90
C ALA A 238 2.85 -27.16 25.83
N ALA A 239 2.01 -27.01 26.86
CA ALA A 239 1.63 -28.09 27.77
C ALA A 239 0.93 -29.24 27.06
N SER A 240 0.22 -28.96 25.94
CA SER A 240 -0.43 -29.96 25.09
C SER A 240 0.52 -30.58 24.05
N GLY A 241 1.84 -30.31 24.12
CA GLY A 241 2.86 -30.89 23.26
C GLY A 241 3.06 -30.17 21.92
N ILE A 242 2.48 -28.98 21.73
CA ILE A 242 2.68 -28.17 20.51
C ILE A 242 4.03 -27.42 20.65
N ASN A 243 4.90 -27.59 19.64
CA ASN A 243 6.15 -26.83 19.58
C ASN A 243 5.86 -25.37 19.14
N VAL A 244 5.76 -24.47 20.13
CA VAL A 244 5.43 -23.05 19.93
C VAL A 244 6.45 -22.37 19.05
N ASP A 245 7.76 -22.60 19.24
CA ASP A 245 8.81 -21.97 18.42
C ASP A 245 8.71 -22.36 16.95
N GLN A 246 8.37 -23.62 16.65
CA GLN A 246 8.16 -24.06 15.27
C GLN A 246 6.93 -23.39 14.65
N VAL A 247 5.84 -23.27 15.39
CA VAL A 247 4.63 -22.58 14.91
C VAL A 247 4.93 -21.11 14.62
N VAL A 248 5.61 -20.41 15.53
CA VAL A 248 6.00 -19.01 15.35
C VAL A 248 6.91 -18.83 14.15
N ARG A 249 7.89 -19.73 13.94
CA ARG A 249 8.77 -19.72 12.76
C ARG A 249 7.96 -19.79 11.46
N VAL A 250 7.02 -20.74 11.34
CA VAL A 250 6.18 -20.88 10.15
C VAL A 250 5.29 -19.65 9.95
N VAL A 251 4.75 -19.07 11.01
CA VAL A 251 3.95 -17.85 10.95
C VAL A 251 4.76 -16.67 10.44
N TRP A 252 6.01 -16.49 10.88
CA TRP A 252 6.89 -15.43 10.36
C TRP A 252 7.19 -15.60 8.87
N ILE A 253 7.48 -16.81 8.42
CA ILE A 253 7.72 -17.13 7.00
C ILE A 253 6.47 -16.77 6.18
N LEU A 254 5.31 -17.26 6.59
CA LEU A 254 4.05 -17.05 5.87
C LEU A 254 3.64 -15.57 5.86
N SER A 255 3.77 -14.90 6.98
CA SER A 255 3.42 -13.49 7.15
C SER A 255 4.28 -12.58 6.26
N CYS A 256 5.61 -12.78 6.26
CA CYS A 256 6.52 -12.00 5.43
C CYS A 256 6.35 -12.32 3.93
N ALA A 257 6.03 -13.57 3.57
CA ALA A 257 5.68 -13.94 2.20
C ALA A 257 4.41 -13.22 1.72
N MET A 258 3.38 -13.12 2.57
CA MET A 258 2.15 -12.38 2.27
C MET A 258 2.40 -10.87 2.16
N ALA A 259 3.23 -10.31 3.04
CA ALA A 259 3.63 -8.90 2.98
C ALA A 259 4.39 -8.60 1.68
N ALA A 260 5.34 -9.46 1.30
CA ALA A 260 6.08 -9.33 0.05
C ALA A 260 5.15 -9.41 -1.17
N LEU A 261 4.25 -10.39 -1.22
CA LEU A 261 3.26 -10.49 -2.29
C LEU A 261 2.38 -9.23 -2.36
N SER A 262 1.88 -8.75 -1.22
CA SER A 262 1.10 -7.51 -1.17
C SER A 262 1.90 -6.31 -1.73
N GLY A 263 3.20 -6.23 -1.43
CA GLY A 263 4.10 -5.21 -1.98
C GLY A 263 4.24 -5.29 -3.50
N VAL A 264 4.30 -6.51 -4.06
CA VAL A 264 4.30 -6.72 -5.52
C VAL A 264 2.99 -6.22 -6.14
N LEU A 265 1.86 -6.69 -5.61
CA LEU A 265 0.53 -6.34 -6.13
C LEU A 265 0.27 -4.82 -6.02
N LEU A 266 0.65 -4.21 -4.90
CA LEU A 266 0.54 -2.77 -4.69
C LEU A 266 1.45 -1.99 -5.64
N GLY A 267 2.67 -2.44 -5.86
CA GLY A 267 3.60 -1.81 -6.80
C GLY A 267 3.14 -1.89 -8.25
N VAL A 268 2.42 -2.96 -8.63
CA VAL A 268 1.73 -3.06 -9.94
C VAL A 268 0.54 -2.11 -9.99
N TYR A 269 -0.28 -2.07 -8.94
CA TYR A 269 -1.46 -1.20 -8.84
C TYR A 269 -1.11 0.29 -8.86
N LEU A 270 -0.07 0.71 -8.14
CA LEU A 270 0.40 2.11 -8.08
C LEU A 270 1.37 2.47 -9.21
N ASN A 271 1.66 1.55 -10.14
CA ASN A 271 2.69 1.69 -11.17
C ASN A 271 4.09 2.03 -10.64
N GLY A 272 4.38 1.68 -9.41
CA GLY A 272 5.69 1.89 -8.82
C GLY A 272 5.72 1.70 -7.30
N ILE A 273 6.93 1.51 -6.80
CA ILE A 273 7.22 1.39 -5.37
C ILE A 273 8.39 2.28 -5.01
N SER A 274 8.34 2.89 -3.84
CA SER A 274 9.42 3.70 -3.30
C SER A 274 10.00 3.05 -2.03
N TRP A 275 11.20 3.47 -1.68
CA TRP A 275 11.94 2.97 -0.51
C TRP A 275 11.18 3.13 0.82
N ASN A 276 10.27 4.10 0.92
CA ASN A 276 9.49 4.40 2.14
C ASN A 276 8.03 3.93 2.08
N THR A 277 7.63 3.15 1.08
CA THR A 277 6.25 2.70 0.89
C THR A 277 5.72 1.96 2.12
N GLY A 278 6.52 1.06 2.69
CA GLY A 278 6.15 0.30 3.88
C GLY A 278 5.95 1.18 5.12
N ALA A 279 6.83 2.15 5.34
CA ALA A 279 6.71 3.11 6.43
C ALA A 279 5.43 3.96 6.32
N THR A 280 5.00 4.29 5.11
CA THR A 280 3.75 5.02 4.89
C THR A 280 2.52 4.15 5.18
N LEU A 281 2.58 2.87 4.86
CA LEU A 281 1.45 1.95 4.98
C LEU A 281 1.34 1.29 6.36
N ILE A 282 2.41 1.26 7.16
CA ILE A 282 2.41 0.54 8.44
C ILE A 282 1.34 1.04 9.40
N LEU A 283 1.08 2.34 9.43
CA LEU A 283 0.03 2.92 10.27
C LEU A 283 -1.37 2.49 9.81
N LEU A 284 -1.59 2.38 8.49
CA LEU A 284 -2.85 1.87 7.93
C LEU A 284 -3.03 0.37 8.23
N MET A 285 -1.93 -0.40 8.20
CA MET A 285 -1.96 -1.82 8.59
C MET A 285 -2.34 -1.96 10.06
N PHE A 286 -1.75 -1.17 10.95
CA PHE A 286 -2.15 -1.14 12.37
C PHE A 286 -3.60 -0.71 12.53
N ALA A 287 -4.03 0.32 11.80
CA ALA A 287 -5.42 0.75 11.79
C ALA A 287 -6.38 -0.38 11.36
N ALA A 288 -6.04 -1.09 10.30
CA ALA A 288 -6.84 -2.20 9.79
C ALA A 288 -6.92 -3.37 10.79
N VAL A 289 -5.80 -3.73 11.39
CA VAL A 289 -5.73 -4.84 12.36
C VAL A 289 -6.45 -4.49 13.66
N THR A 290 -6.26 -3.27 14.18
CA THR A 290 -6.93 -2.83 15.41
C THR A 290 -8.42 -2.64 15.21
N LEU A 291 -8.84 -2.04 14.09
CA LEU A 291 -10.25 -1.91 13.72
C LEU A 291 -10.92 -3.27 13.60
N GLY A 292 -10.23 -4.21 12.94
CA GLY A 292 -10.74 -5.57 12.74
C GLY A 292 -10.78 -6.41 14.01
N GLY A 293 -9.91 -6.11 14.96
CA GLY A 293 -9.70 -6.87 16.20
C GLY A 293 -8.42 -7.68 16.18
N LEU A 294 -7.53 -7.33 17.10
CA LEU A 294 -6.20 -7.94 17.26
C LEU A 294 -6.30 -9.46 17.48
N GLY A 295 -5.46 -10.23 16.80
CA GLY A 295 -5.38 -11.69 16.91
C GLY A 295 -6.42 -12.47 16.09
N THR A 296 -7.32 -11.80 15.35
CA THR A 296 -8.32 -12.45 14.50
C THR A 296 -8.05 -12.22 13.01
N ALA A 297 -7.67 -13.27 12.26
CA ALA A 297 -7.33 -13.12 10.84
C ALA A 297 -8.49 -12.57 9.99
N ASN A 298 -9.72 -13.04 10.23
CA ASN A 298 -10.91 -12.55 9.53
C ASN A 298 -11.24 -11.10 9.90
N GLY A 299 -10.96 -10.71 11.16
CA GLY A 299 -11.10 -9.33 11.61
C GLY A 299 -10.17 -8.38 10.85
N ALA A 300 -8.88 -8.74 10.72
CA ALA A 300 -7.92 -7.92 9.97
C ALA A 300 -8.34 -7.71 8.52
N LEU A 301 -8.91 -8.72 7.85
CA LEU A 301 -9.44 -8.59 6.49
C LEU A 301 -10.59 -7.59 6.40
N ILE A 302 -11.58 -7.69 7.29
CA ILE A 302 -12.72 -6.79 7.27
C ILE A 302 -12.28 -5.37 7.66
N GLY A 303 -11.41 -5.24 8.65
CA GLY A 303 -10.84 -3.96 9.03
C GLY A 303 -10.08 -3.28 7.89
N SER A 304 -9.31 -4.05 7.11
CA SER A 304 -8.57 -3.52 5.95
C SER A 304 -9.48 -3.08 4.81
N LEU A 305 -10.56 -3.80 4.54
CA LEU A 305 -11.56 -3.40 3.55
C LEU A 305 -12.24 -2.09 3.96
N VAL A 306 -12.64 -1.97 5.23
CA VAL A 306 -13.23 -0.73 5.75
C VAL A 306 -12.25 0.44 5.63
N ILE A 307 -11.01 0.26 6.10
CA ILE A 307 -9.95 1.30 6.03
C ILE A 307 -9.64 1.67 4.57
N GLY A 308 -9.54 0.69 3.66
CA GLY A 308 -9.28 0.93 2.24
C GLY A 308 -10.40 1.72 1.56
N ILE A 309 -11.65 1.33 1.78
CA ILE A 309 -12.84 2.04 1.24
C ILE A 309 -12.89 3.47 1.79
N VAL A 310 -12.70 3.64 3.10
CA VAL A 310 -12.72 4.96 3.74
C VAL A 310 -11.59 5.84 3.21
N ALA A 311 -10.38 5.33 3.09
CA ALA A 311 -9.23 6.08 2.58
C ALA A 311 -9.50 6.60 1.17
N ASP A 312 -10.01 5.77 0.28
CA ASP A 312 -10.27 6.18 -1.10
C ASP A 312 -11.54 7.03 -1.24
N MET A 313 -12.62 6.70 -0.52
CA MET A 313 -13.84 7.54 -0.53
C MET A 313 -13.60 8.93 0.03
N SER A 314 -12.71 9.09 1.01
CA SER A 314 -12.37 10.40 1.57
C SER A 314 -11.72 11.33 0.54
N SER A 315 -11.07 10.79 -0.49
CA SER A 315 -10.46 11.59 -1.56
C SER A 315 -11.48 12.35 -2.45
N LEU A 316 -12.78 12.05 -2.31
CA LEU A 316 -13.85 12.84 -2.94
C LEU A 316 -14.02 14.22 -2.29
N VAL A 317 -13.67 14.35 -1.02
CA VAL A 317 -13.89 15.56 -0.19
C VAL A 317 -12.55 16.19 0.20
N ILE A 318 -11.54 15.38 0.48
CA ILE A 318 -10.24 15.77 1.01
C ILE A 318 -9.17 15.58 -0.08
N PRO A 319 -8.13 16.45 -0.16
CA PRO A 319 -7.02 16.26 -1.10
C PRO A 319 -6.37 14.86 -0.93
N ASN A 320 -5.91 14.29 -2.04
CA ASN A 320 -5.34 12.94 -2.07
C ASN A 320 -4.18 12.73 -1.10
N ASP A 321 -3.41 13.77 -0.80
CA ASP A 321 -2.28 13.72 0.14
C ASP A 321 -2.74 13.43 1.58
N MET A 322 -3.99 13.77 1.91
CA MET A 322 -4.56 13.57 3.25
C MET A 322 -5.48 12.33 3.36
N ARG A 323 -5.58 11.51 2.32
CA ARG A 323 -6.46 10.33 2.33
C ARG A 323 -6.14 9.34 3.45
N TYR A 324 -4.88 9.19 3.80
CA TYR A 324 -4.47 8.31 4.91
C TYR A 324 -4.79 8.89 6.28
N ALA A 325 -4.75 10.22 6.40
CA ALA A 325 -5.13 10.89 7.65
C ALA A 325 -6.62 10.67 7.97
N SER A 326 -7.49 10.65 6.96
CA SER A 326 -8.93 10.36 7.17
C SER A 326 -9.18 8.95 7.68
N ALA A 327 -8.45 7.95 7.16
CA ALA A 327 -8.53 6.58 7.62
C ALA A 327 -8.07 6.43 9.08
N LEU A 328 -6.99 7.15 9.48
CA LEU A 328 -6.52 7.19 10.86
C LEU A 328 -7.50 7.92 11.78
N ALA A 329 -8.13 9.01 11.32
CA ALA A 329 -9.16 9.72 12.09
C ALA A 329 -10.35 8.80 12.40
N ILE A 330 -10.81 8.01 11.42
CA ILE A 330 -11.89 7.04 11.64
C ILE A 330 -11.45 5.94 12.60
N LEU A 331 -10.19 5.47 12.52
CA LEU A 331 -9.66 4.54 13.51
C LEU A 331 -9.80 5.10 14.93
N ILE A 332 -9.41 6.36 15.17
CA ILE A 332 -9.51 7.00 16.47
C ILE A 332 -10.98 7.03 16.94
N ILE A 333 -11.89 7.43 16.07
CA ILE A 333 -13.33 7.46 16.39
C ILE A 333 -13.83 6.06 16.77
N VAL A 334 -13.48 5.04 15.98
CA VAL A 334 -13.92 3.66 16.25
C VAL A 334 -13.33 3.14 17.57
N LEU A 335 -12.06 3.42 17.87
CA LEU A 335 -11.43 3.01 19.13
C LEU A 335 -12.03 3.71 20.34
N LEU A 336 -12.48 4.96 20.21
CA LEU A 336 -13.21 5.67 21.29
C LEU A 336 -14.57 5.03 21.56
N VAL A 337 -15.27 4.54 20.54
CA VAL A 337 -16.58 3.90 20.66
C VAL A 337 -16.45 2.42 21.03
N ARG A 338 -15.46 1.72 20.44
CA ARG A 338 -15.28 0.27 20.61
C ARG A 338 -13.80 -0.12 20.65
N PRO A 339 -13.13 0.01 21.82
CA PRO A 339 -11.69 -0.16 21.98
C PRO A 339 -11.17 -1.57 21.62
N GLN A 340 -12.06 -2.57 21.54
CA GLN A 340 -11.72 -3.95 21.22
C GLN A 340 -11.72 -4.24 19.70
N GLY A 341 -12.08 -3.25 18.87
CA GLY A 341 -12.32 -3.44 17.44
C GLY A 341 -13.66 -4.13 17.14
N ILE A 342 -13.94 -4.40 15.86
CA ILE A 342 -15.23 -4.94 15.41
C ILE A 342 -15.40 -6.40 15.86
N PHE A 343 -14.35 -7.22 15.78
CA PHE A 343 -14.35 -8.66 16.09
C PHE A 343 -13.47 -9.03 17.29
N GLY A 344 -12.94 -8.05 18.02
CA GLY A 344 -12.10 -8.30 19.18
C GLY A 344 -12.87 -9.02 20.30
N LYS A 345 -12.26 -10.05 20.89
CA LYS A 345 -12.77 -10.71 22.09
C LYS A 345 -12.46 -9.85 23.32
N GLN A 346 -13.42 -9.69 24.22
CA GLN A 346 -13.14 -9.09 25.54
C GLN A 346 -12.09 -9.94 26.25
N GLN A 347 -10.92 -9.35 26.49
CA GLN A 347 -9.98 -9.94 27.45
C GLN A 347 -10.64 -9.83 28.83
N ARG A 348 -11.07 -10.95 29.38
CA ARG A 348 -11.43 -11.00 30.80
C ARG A 348 -10.15 -10.78 31.59
N VAL A 349 -10.02 -9.59 32.16
CA VAL A 349 -9.04 -9.34 33.22
C VAL A 349 -9.52 -10.14 34.42
N GLY A 350 -8.91 -11.31 34.63
CA GLY A 350 -9.07 -12.11 35.82
C GLY A 350 -7.92 -11.84 36.77
#